data_973be5e2ca01be3e47b4ddc935a852a8
#
_entry.id   973be5e2ca01be3e47b4ddc935a852a8
#
_cell.length_a   1.000
_cell.length_b   1.000
_cell.length_c   1.000
_cell.angle_alpha   90.00
_cell.angle_beta   90.00
_cell.angle_gamma   90.00
#
_symmetry.space_group_name_H-M   'P 1'
#
loop_
_entity.id
_entity.type
_entity.pdbx_description
1 polymer ?
#
loop_
_entity_poly.entity_id
_entity_poly.type
_entity_poly.pdbx_seq_one_letter_code
_entity_poly.pdbx_strand_id
1 'polypeptide(L)'
;MKKTALMLSAIALTISSSIQAHEVTLENVARDFADQPTKETDWYMSRLQKEIPVNTFKHNRIPSNKDHQFVIRENEDTMYSHAILDVTKSATILMPKYDEYAIVQVIDENHYTIAEVYPGQTLNLTPDMLSSGTHVFLNTRVAASNSQDLKALKKANEYQDSIKISSVTSNPYVSKGFSEKQVLAARAKVQKLRPKIPMPFDMFGNKGAVDLTSFVIASSAGWAGLPSDAAVYLPQIPGNTGSTECSSLTINPPPLQYKRHAFFSMTVYDKDGWIADDDFAISNKRMNPNQDGTYTFRFNCKGQPNNLDVQKGWSGLLRMYLPDSKQAIQNYVLNDYLKNAHLVKGPNIK
;
A
#
# COMPACT_ATOMS: atom_id res chain seq x y z
N MET A 1 27.94 -52.46 65.31
CA MET A 1 26.82 -52.29 64.36
C MET A 1 27.06 -51.00 63.58
N LYS A 2 27.57 -51.08 62.36
CA LYS A 2 27.87 -49.90 61.46
C LYS A 2 26.68 -49.79 60.50
N LYS A 3 25.97 -48.65 60.50
CA LYS A 3 24.93 -48.37 59.53
C LYS A 3 25.57 -47.66 58.32
N THR A 4 25.50 -48.30 57.18
CA THR A 4 25.94 -47.76 55.90
C THR A 4 24.75 -46.95 55.31
N ALA A 5 24.92 -45.66 55.07
CA ALA A 5 23.96 -44.81 54.39
C ALA A 5 24.26 -44.86 52.88
N LEU A 6 23.30 -45.31 52.08
CA LEU A 6 23.30 -45.20 50.62
C LEU A 6 22.86 -43.80 50.23
N MET A 7 23.75 -43.05 49.58
CA MET A 7 23.35 -41.81 48.86
C MET A 7 22.90 -42.20 47.46
N LEU A 8 21.62 -41.96 47.15
CA LEU A 8 21.12 -41.93 45.77
C LEU A 8 21.34 -40.57 45.19
N SER A 9 22.25 -40.46 44.21
CA SER A 9 22.41 -39.28 43.39
C SER A 9 21.38 -39.27 42.29
N ALA A 10 20.39 -38.37 42.36
CA ALA A 10 19.45 -38.13 41.29
C ALA A 10 20.14 -37.22 40.25
N ILE A 11 20.46 -37.76 39.08
CA ILE A 11 20.91 -36.98 37.93
C ILE A 11 19.67 -36.40 37.26
N ALA A 12 19.38 -35.11 37.48
CA ALA A 12 18.38 -34.37 36.73
C ALA A 12 18.93 -34.04 35.31
N LEU A 13 18.53 -34.81 34.31
CA LEU A 13 18.72 -34.43 32.90
C LEU A 13 17.81 -33.23 32.60
N THR A 14 18.34 -32.03 32.61
CA THR A 14 17.70 -30.88 32.02
C THR A 14 17.80 -30.98 30.50
N ILE A 15 16.76 -31.43 29.86
CA ILE A 15 16.57 -31.30 28.40
C ILE A 15 16.23 -29.85 28.16
N SER A 16 17.24 -29.05 27.91
CA SER A 16 17.05 -27.72 27.31
C SER A 16 16.70 -27.92 25.83
N SER A 17 15.41 -28.05 25.53
CA SER A 17 14.92 -27.88 24.16
C SER A 17 15.17 -26.43 23.78
N SER A 18 16.27 -26.17 23.11
CA SER A 18 16.48 -24.94 22.36
C SER A 18 15.37 -24.90 21.29
N ILE A 19 14.31 -24.14 21.55
CA ILE A 19 13.35 -23.77 20.50
C ILE A 19 14.18 -22.89 19.55
N GLN A 20 14.78 -23.52 18.57
CA GLN A 20 15.42 -22.84 17.46
C GLN A 20 14.30 -22.08 16.76
N ALA A 21 14.29 -20.75 16.90
CA ALA A 21 13.31 -19.92 16.22
C ALA A 21 13.44 -20.18 14.71
N HIS A 22 12.44 -20.86 14.15
CA HIS A 22 12.45 -21.24 12.73
C HIS A 22 12.55 -19.96 11.90
N GLU A 23 13.55 -19.88 11.03
CA GLU A 23 13.75 -18.71 10.17
C GLU A 23 12.58 -18.57 9.20
N VAL A 24 12.04 -17.35 9.07
CA VAL A 24 10.95 -17.07 8.13
C VAL A 24 11.54 -16.92 6.74
N THR A 25 11.06 -17.74 5.80
CA THR A 25 11.52 -17.80 4.41
C THR A 25 10.33 -17.64 3.45
N LEU A 26 10.59 -17.46 2.15
CA LEU A 26 9.53 -17.44 1.13
C LEU A 26 8.76 -18.76 1.06
N GLU A 27 9.39 -19.88 1.38
CA GLU A 27 8.79 -21.22 1.30
C GLU A 27 7.81 -21.50 2.45
N ASN A 28 8.06 -20.90 3.62
CA ASN A 28 7.24 -21.19 4.81
C ASN A 28 6.32 -20.04 5.24
N VAL A 29 6.52 -18.82 4.77
CA VAL A 29 5.80 -17.63 5.25
C VAL A 29 4.29 -17.73 5.04
N ALA A 30 3.83 -18.23 3.90
CA ALA A 30 2.39 -18.38 3.61
C ALA A 30 1.71 -19.39 4.55
N ARG A 31 2.44 -20.41 5.03
CA ARG A 31 1.94 -21.39 5.99
C ARG A 31 2.01 -20.86 7.42
N ASP A 32 3.19 -20.35 7.83
CA ASP A 32 3.48 -20.00 9.22
C ASP A 32 2.87 -18.64 9.64
N PHE A 33 2.50 -17.82 8.66
CA PHE A 33 1.89 -16.49 8.84
C PHE A 33 0.60 -16.31 8.02
N ALA A 34 -0.13 -17.41 7.75
CA ALA A 34 -1.37 -17.39 6.96
C ALA A 34 -2.43 -16.41 7.49
N ASP A 35 -2.46 -16.20 8.81
CA ASP A 35 -3.38 -15.30 9.49
C ASP A 35 -2.89 -13.83 9.59
N GLN A 36 -1.69 -13.54 9.10
CA GLN A 36 -1.12 -12.19 9.21
C GLN A 36 -1.94 -11.11 8.47
N PRO A 37 -2.47 -11.33 7.25
CA PRO A 37 -3.36 -10.36 6.61
C PRO A 37 -4.62 -10.06 7.45
N THR A 38 -5.20 -11.09 8.08
CA THR A 38 -6.34 -10.95 8.98
C THR A 38 -5.98 -10.17 10.25
N LYS A 39 -4.81 -10.43 10.85
CA LYS A 39 -4.32 -9.70 12.03
C LYS A 39 -4.11 -8.21 11.74
N GLU A 40 -3.53 -7.89 10.59
CA GLU A 40 -3.35 -6.50 10.14
C GLU A 40 -4.72 -5.82 9.98
N THR A 41 -5.67 -6.47 9.32
CA THR A 41 -7.00 -5.91 9.09
C THR A 41 -7.77 -5.72 10.39
N ASP A 42 -7.77 -6.70 11.28
CA ASP A 42 -8.39 -6.60 12.61
C ASP A 42 -7.82 -5.40 13.41
N TRP A 43 -6.51 -5.22 13.36
CA TRP A 43 -5.83 -4.12 14.03
C TRP A 43 -6.26 -2.75 13.47
N TYR A 44 -6.32 -2.59 12.13
CA TYR A 44 -6.76 -1.34 11.50
C TYR A 44 -8.24 -1.07 11.75
N MET A 45 -9.13 -2.07 11.60
CA MET A 45 -10.57 -1.93 11.85
C MET A 45 -10.85 -1.59 13.31
N SER A 46 -10.21 -2.30 14.24
CA SER A 46 -10.37 -2.05 15.68
C SER A 46 -9.93 -0.64 16.09
N ARG A 47 -8.88 -0.10 15.46
CA ARG A 47 -8.42 1.27 15.73
C ARG A 47 -9.37 2.30 15.13
N LEU A 48 -9.79 2.12 13.89
CA LEU A 48 -10.70 3.06 13.24
C LEU A 48 -12.04 3.15 13.98
N GLN A 49 -12.58 2.03 14.45
CA GLN A 49 -13.85 2.01 15.18
C GLN A 49 -13.80 2.76 16.53
N LYS A 50 -12.62 2.91 17.14
CA LYS A 50 -12.45 3.75 18.34
C LYS A 50 -12.58 5.25 18.05
N GLU A 51 -12.39 5.65 16.80
CA GLU A 51 -12.37 7.04 16.37
C GLU A 51 -13.73 7.46 15.76
N ILE A 52 -14.38 6.55 15.03
CA ILE A 52 -15.64 6.80 14.32
C ILE A 52 -16.59 5.61 14.42
N PRO A 53 -17.91 5.82 14.37
CA PRO A 53 -18.88 4.75 14.25
C PRO A 53 -18.76 3.99 12.93
N VAL A 54 -19.23 2.74 12.89
CA VAL A 54 -19.44 2.02 11.63
C VAL A 54 -20.37 2.78 10.70
N ASN A 55 -20.27 2.53 9.40
CA ASN A 55 -21.05 3.18 8.34
C ASN A 55 -20.81 4.71 8.24
N THR A 56 -19.67 5.18 8.72
CA THR A 56 -19.28 6.61 8.67
C THR A 56 -17.86 6.73 8.13
N PHE A 57 -17.62 7.75 7.29
CA PHE A 57 -16.28 8.06 6.80
C PHE A 57 -15.49 8.94 7.77
N LYS A 58 -14.22 8.58 7.97
CA LYS A 58 -13.18 9.49 8.43
C LYS A 58 -12.39 9.98 7.22
N HIS A 59 -12.36 11.30 7.02
CA HIS A 59 -11.67 11.90 5.89
C HIS A 59 -10.34 12.53 6.32
N ASN A 60 -9.25 12.21 5.60
CA ASN A 60 -8.02 13.00 5.63
C ASN A 60 -8.15 14.06 4.53
N ARG A 61 -8.08 15.33 4.92
CA ARG A 61 -8.42 16.48 4.05
C ARG A 61 -7.22 17.08 3.34
N ILE A 62 -6.04 16.64 3.67
CA ILE A 62 -4.78 17.06 3.08
C ILE A 62 -4.00 15.83 2.61
N PRO A 63 -3.19 15.95 1.54
CA PRO A 63 -2.25 14.90 1.15
C PRO A 63 -1.23 14.62 2.25
N SER A 64 -0.70 13.39 2.27
CA SER A 64 0.42 13.07 3.16
C SER A 64 1.65 13.89 2.79
N ASN A 65 2.39 14.33 3.79
CA ASN A 65 3.62 15.11 3.67
C ASN A 65 4.54 14.83 4.87
N LYS A 66 5.69 15.48 4.97
CA LYS A 66 6.66 15.26 6.05
C LYS A 66 6.07 15.48 7.45
N ASP A 67 5.11 16.40 7.61
CA ASP A 67 4.51 16.77 8.90
C ASP A 67 3.23 15.98 9.19
N HIS A 68 2.61 15.39 8.13
CA HIS A 68 1.33 14.66 8.21
C HIS A 68 1.45 13.33 7.48
N GLN A 69 2.07 12.34 8.13
CA GLN A 69 2.20 10.96 7.67
C GLN A 69 2.02 10.02 8.85
N PHE A 70 1.30 8.90 8.65
CA PHE A 70 0.94 7.98 9.73
C PHE A 70 1.62 6.62 9.58
N VAL A 71 2.00 6.26 8.34
CA VAL A 71 2.70 5.02 8.01
C VAL A 71 3.81 5.30 7.00
N ILE A 72 4.77 4.40 6.93
CA ILE A 72 5.84 4.49 5.91
C ILE A 72 5.25 4.34 4.51
N ARG A 73 5.89 4.97 3.52
CA ARG A 73 5.56 4.91 2.10
C ARG A 73 4.16 5.40 1.73
N GLU A 74 3.65 6.38 2.46
CA GLU A 74 2.46 7.13 2.03
C GLU A 74 2.73 7.91 0.73
N ASN A 75 1.68 8.39 0.08
CA ASN A 75 1.77 9.19 -1.14
C ASN A 75 1.11 10.56 -0.98
N GLU A 76 1.55 11.50 -1.80
CA GLU A 76 0.94 12.82 -1.96
C GLU A 76 -0.25 12.80 -2.96
N ASP A 77 -0.34 11.79 -3.80
CA ASP A 77 -1.17 11.80 -5.00
C ASP A 77 -2.67 11.85 -4.70
N THR A 78 -3.08 11.25 -3.56
CA THR A 78 -4.48 11.10 -3.20
C THR A 78 -4.73 11.38 -1.73
N MET A 79 -5.85 12.02 -1.42
CA MET A 79 -6.38 12.10 -0.06
C MET A 79 -7.16 10.84 0.28
N TYR A 80 -7.02 10.39 1.51
CA TYR A 80 -7.66 9.16 1.98
C TYR A 80 -8.94 9.42 2.75
N SER A 81 -9.91 8.52 2.60
CA SER A 81 -11.04 8.41 3.50
C SER A 81 -11.23 6.95 3.89
N HIS A 82 -11.49 6.71 5.16
CA HIS A 82 -11.62 5.36 5.69
C HIS A 82 -12.99 5.19 6.35
N ALA A 83 -13.59 4.01 6.18
CA ALA A 83 -14.80 3.62 6.90
C ALA A 83 -14.78 2.11 7.18
N ILE A 84 -15.52 1.71 8.22
CA ILE A 84 -15.95 0.33 8.39
C ILE A 84 -17.41 0.27 7.99
N LEU A 85 -17.75 -0.59 7.04
CA LEU A 85 -19.12 -0.75 6.57
C LEU A 85 -19.65 -2.12 7.03
N ASP A 86 -20.79 -2.10 7.72
CA ASP A 86 -21.48 -3.31 8.15
C ASP A 86 -22.21 -3.95 6.97
N VAL A 87 -21.85 -5.17 6.63
CA VAL A 87 -22.42 -6.01 5.55
C VAL A 87 -23.10 -7.25 6.13
N THR A 88 -23.56 -7.18 7.39
CA THR A 88 -24.31 -8.30 8.01
C THR A 88 -25.57 -8.65 7.20
N LYS A 89 -26.17 -7.66 6.52
CA LYS A 89 -27.23 -7.84 5.54
C LYS A 89 -26.78 -7.32 4.20
N SER A 90 -27.16 -6.11 3.84
CA SER A 90 -26.75 -5.46 2.61
C SER A 90 -26.25 -4.05 2.88
N ALA A 91 -25.35 -3.59 2.04
CA ALA A 91 -24.81 -2.24 2.10
C ALA A 91 -24.64 -1.69 0.68
N THR A 92 -24.60 -0.38 0.53
CA THR A 92 -24.43 0.29 -0.75
C THR A 92 -23.33 1.33 -0.66
N ILE A 93 -22.49 1.38 -1.69
CA ILE A 93 -21.48 2.41 -1.90
C ILE A 93 -21.85 3.12 -3.21
N LEU A 94 -21.99 4.44 -3.17
CA LEU A 94 -22.27 5.29 -4.33
C LEU A 94 -21.15 6.31 -4.49
N MET A 95 -20.48 6.27 -5.63
CA MET A 95 -19.52 7.28 -6.05
C MET A 95 -20.11 8.14 -7.17
N PRO A 96 -20.41 9.43 -6.94
CA PRO A 96 -20.81 10.34 -7.99
C PRO A 96 -19.75 10.46 -9.10
N LYS A 97 -20.09 11.06 -10.24
CA LYS A 97 -19.12 11.40 -11.28
C LYS A 97 -18.06 12.36 -10.73
N TYR A 98 -16.83 12.17 -11.17
CA TYR A 98 -15.69 13.01 -10.82
C TYR A 98 -14.73 13.10 -12.00
N ASP A 99 -14.16 14.27 -12.22
CA ASP A 99 -13.29 14.57 -13.36
C ASP A 99 -11.80 14.30 -13.05
N GLU A 100 -11.52 13.56 -11.97
CA GLU A 100 -10.19 13.16 -11.58
C GLU A 100 -10.20 11.70 -11.11
N TYR A 101 -9.02 11.14 -10.83
CA TYR A 101 -8.91 9.79 -10.30
C TYR A 101 -9.54 9.71 -8.90
N ALA A 102 -10.40 8.74 -8.70
CA ALA A 102 -10.86 8.31 -7.39
C ALA A 102 -11.20 6.82 -7.40
N ILE A 103 -11.12 6.18 -6.24
CA ILE A 103 -11.47 4.78 -6.04
C ILE A 103 -11.90 4.54 -4.60
N VAL A 104 -12.91 3.71 -4.39
CA VAL A 104 -13.19 3.05 -3.12
C VAL A 104 -12.77 1.59 -3.25
N GLN A 105 -11.71 1.20 -2.57
CA GLN A 105 -11.29 -0.18 -2.42
C GLN A 105 -12.06 -0.80 -1.26
N VAL A 106 -12.72 -1.93 -1.52
CA VAL A 106 -13.50 -2.68 -0.53
C VAL A 106 -12.70 -3.89 -0.09
N ILE A 107 -12.29 -3.90 1.17
CA ILE A 107 -11.41 -4.93 1.76
C ILE A 107 -12.20 -5.70 2.82
N ASP A 108 -12.27 -7.03 2.70
CA ASP A 108 -12.91 -7.88 3.71
C ASP A 108 -12.01 -8.11 4.95
N GLU A 109 -12.53 -8.79 5.96
CA GLU A 109 -11.83 -9.02 7.23
C GLU A 109 -10.56 -9.89 7.09
N ASN A 110 -10.37 -10.60 5.98
CA ASN A 110 -9.16 -11.35 5.66
C ASN A 110 -8.18 -10.58 4.75
N HIS A 111 -8.42 -9.29 4.53
CA HIS A 111 -7.62 -8.41 3.67
C HIS A 111 -7.79 -8.64 2.17
N TYR A 112 -8.73 -9.46 1.72
CA TYR A 112 -8.99 -9.57 0.28
C TYR A 112 -9.71 -8.34 -0.23
N THR A 113 -9.24 -7.78 -1.35
CA THR A 113 -9.99 -6.77 -2.10
C THR A 113 -11.11 -7.49 -2.84
N ILE A 114 -12.36 -7.26 -2.43
CA ILE A 114 -13.53 -7.93 -2.99
C ILE A 114 -14.19 -7.11 -4.09
N ALA A 115 -13.95 -5.80 -4.11
CA ALA A 115 -14.43 -4.89 -5.15
C ALA A 115 -13.64 -3.58 -5.18
N GLU A 116 -13.65 -2.90 -6.32
CA GLU A 116 -13.26 -1.52 -6.51
C GLU A 116 -14.43 -0.74 -7.12
N VAL A 117 -14.73 0.42 -6.53
CA VAL A 117 -15.77 1.33 -7.02
C VAL A 117 -15.13 2.59 -7.55
N TYR A 118 -15.50 3.00 -8.76
CA TYR A 118 -14.98 4.18 -9.43
C TYR A 118 -16.03 5.28 -9.59
N PRO A 119 -15.64 6.52 -9.91
CA PRO A 119 -16.59 7.61 -10.16
C PRO A 119 -17.70 7.24 -11.13
N GLY A 120 -18.94 7.59 -10.78
CA GLY A 120 -20.14 7.27 -11.55
C GLY A 120 -20.71 5.88 -11.30
N GLN A 121 -20.15 5.10 -10.39
CA GLN A 121 -20.61 3.74 -10.09
C GLN A 121 -21.36 3.65 -8.75
N THR A 122 -22.22 2.65 -8.66
CA THR A 122 -22.86 2.20 -7.42
C THR A 122 -22.60 0.72 -7.25
N LEU A 123 -22.18 0.32 -6.05
CA LEU A 123 -21.98 -1.08 -5.68
C LEU A 123 -22.97 -1.44 -4.57
N ASN A 124 -23.72 -2.51 -4.78
CA ASN A 124 -24.50 -3.17 -3.73
C ASN A 124 -23.70 -4.34 -3.19
N LEU A 125 -23.40 -4.29 -1.91
CA LEU A 125 -22.67 -5.35 -1.19
C LEU A 125 -23.65 -6.28 -0.48
N THR A 126 -23.38 -7.59 -0.58
CA THR A 126 -24.11 -8.64 0.12
C THR A 126 -23.14 -9.54 0.89
N PRO A 127 -23.57 -10.25 1.96
CA PRO A 127 -22.69 -11.07 2.80
C PRO A 127 -21.93 -12.16 2.02
N ASP A 128 -22.52 -12.70 0.98
CA ASP A 128 -21.93 -13.77 0.13
C ASP A 128 -20.74 -13.29 -0.71
N MET A 129 -20.56 -11.98 -0.87
CA MET A 129 -19.39 -11.40 -1.54
C MET A 129 -18.13 -11.43 -0.67
N LEU A 130 -18.26 -11.54 0.64
CA LEU A 130 -17.15 -11.54 1.59
C LEU A 130 -16.53 -12.94 1.68
N SER A 131 -15.20 -13.03 1.69
CA SER A 131 -14.51 -14.28 1.94
C SER A 131 -14.59 -14.72 3.42
N SER A 132 -14.83 -13.77 4.32
CA SER A 132 -14.96 -13.98 5.77
C SER A 132 -15.52 -12.73 6.44
N GLY A 133 -16.20 -12.96 7.58
CA GLY A 133 -16.71 -11.90 8.45
C GLY A 133 -18.01 -11.27 7.96
N THR A 134 -18.32 -10.11 8.51
CA THR A 134 -19.55 -9.36 8.25
C THR A 134 -19.29 -7.88 7.98
N HIS A 135 -18.05 -7.45 8.06
CA HIS A 135 -17.66 -6.05 7.86
C HIS A 135 -16.60 -5.93 6.77
N VAL A 136 -16.57 -4.80 6.11
CA VAL A 136 -15.50 -4.44 5.19
C VAL A 136 -14.84 -3.14 5.61
N PHE A 137 -13.55 -3.03 5.35
CA PHE A 137 -12.83 -1.76 5.41
C PHE A 137 -12.90 -1.09 4.05
N LEU A 138 -13.32 0.18 4.03
CA LEU A 138 -13.29 1.00 2.83
C LEU A 138 -12.04 1.87 2.86
N ASN A 139 -11.17 1.66 1.89
CA ASN A 139 -9.99 2.50 1.67
C ASN A 139 -10.22 3.34 0.43
N THR A 140 -10.67 4.57 0.64
CA THR A 140 -10.99 5.51 -0.43
C THR A 140 -9.78 6.39 -0.75
N ARG A 141 -9.51 6.57 -2.02
CA ARG A 141 -8.49 7.49 -2.54
C ARG A 141 -9.13 8.48 -3.49
N VAL A 142 -8.89 9.76 -3.29
CA VAL A 142 -9.39 10.84 -4.14
C VAL A 142 -8.23 11.75 -4.52
N ALA A 143 -7.91 11.81 -5.81
CA ALA A 143 -6.86 12.69 -6.32
C ALA A 143 -7.40 14.12 -6.50
N ALA A 144 -6.56 15.11 -6.25
CA ALA A 144 -6.74 16.46 -6.78
C ALA A 144 -6.10 16.58 -8.17
N SER A 145 -6.54 17.52 -9.00
CA SER A 145 -5.87 17.83 -10.27
C SER A 145 -4.43 18.32 -10.05
N ASN A 146 -4.22 18.99 -8.95
CA ASN A 146 -2.91 19.38 -8.43
C ASN A 146 -2.94 19.35 -6.90
N SER A 147 -2.13 18.50 -6.29
CA SER A 147 -2.03 18.32 -4.83
C SER A 147 -1.46 19.54 -4.10
N GLN A 148 -0.83 20.48 -4.81
CA GLN A 148 -0.27 21.71 -4.26
C GLN A 148 -1.19 22.94 -4.49
N ASP A 149 -2.34 22.77 -5.14
CA ASP A 149 -3.33 23.84 -5.38
C ASP A 149 -4.50 23.73 -4.40
N LEU A 150 -4.70 24.75 -3.58
CA LEU A 150 -5.78 24.80 -2.58
C LEU A 150 -7.19 24.71 -3.20
N LYS A 151 -7.41 25.23 -4.42
CA LYS A 151 -8.71 25.10 -5.10
C LYS A 151 -8.95 23.66 -5.56
N ALA A 152 -7.92 23.01 -6.09
CA ALA A 152 -8.00 21.61 -6.47
C ALA A 152 -8.21 20.71 -5.24
N LEU A 153 -7.53 20.98 -4.13
CA LEU A 153 -7.74 20.27 -2.87
C LEU A 153 -9.15 20.46 -2.33
N LYS A 154 -9.68 21.68 -2.38
CA LYS A 154 -11.06 21.95 -1.96
C LYS A 154 -12.07 21.15 -2.80
N LYS A 155 -11.94 21.13 -4.13
CA LYS A 155 -12.78 20.33 -5.03
C LYS A 155 -12.71 18.84 -4.69
N ALA A 156 -11.52 18.32 -4.40
CA ALA A 156 -11.35 16.93 -4.02
C ALA A 156 -11.97 16.62 -2.64
N ASN A 157 -11.90 17.55 -1.68
CA ASN A 157 -12.56 17.41 -0.38
C ASN A 157 -14.10 17.43 -0.51
N GLU A 158 -14.64 18.31 -1.37
CA GLU A 158 -16.09 18.33 -1.68
C GLU A 158 -16.51 17.01 -2.34
N TYR A 159 -15.65 16.42 -3.17
CA TYR A 159 -15.92 15.10 -3.73
C TYR A 159 -15.89 14.00 -2.66
N GLN A 160 -14.93 14.01 -1.72
CA GLN A 160 -14.95 13.09 -0.59
C GLN A 160 -16.30 13.12 0.15
N ASP A 161 -16.85 14.33 0.40
CA ASP A 161 -18.15 14.51 1.08
C ASP A 161 -19.34 14.01 0.25
N SER A 162 -19.20 13.95 -1.06
CA SER A 162 -20.25 13.50 -1.98
C SER A 162 -20.38 11.98 -2.07
N ILE A 163 -19.32 11.22 -1.71
CA ILE A 163 -19.35 9.75 -1.69
C ILE A 163 -20.30 9.29 -0.58
N LYS A 164 -21.24 8.42 -0.91
CA LYS A 164 -22.25 7.93 0.04
C LYS A 164 -22.06 6.45 0.31
N ILE A 165 -22.16 6.11 1.58
CA ILE A 165 -22.27 4.73 2.04
C ILE A 165 -23.52 4.57 2.88
N SER A 166 -24.17 3.43 2.78
CA SER A 166 -25.33 3.07 3.61
C SER A 166 -25.34 1.56 3.86
N SER A 167 -25.87 1.17 5.01
CA SER A 167 -26.11 -0.23 5.34
C SER A 167 -27.48 -0.38 5.98
N VAL A 168 -28.09 -1.55 5.81
CA VAL A 168 -29.35 -1.94 6.46
C VAL A 168 -29.16 -2.12 7.96
N THR A 169 -27.94 -2.44 8.39
CA THR A 169 -27.57 -2.70 9.80
C THR A 169 -26.44 -1.77 10.24
N SER A 170 -26.25 -1.63 11.55
CA SER A 170 -25.20 -0.81 12.17
C SER A 170 -24.55 -1.55 13.34
N ASN A 171 -24.26 -2.85 13.14
CA ASN A 171 -23.57 -3.65 14.15
C ASN A 171 -22.12 -3.16 14.27
N PRO A 172 -21.59 -2.95 15.47
CA PRO A 172 -20.19 -2.64 15.64
C PRO A 172 -19.30 -3.80 15.17
N TYR A 173 -18.14 -3.49 14.64
CA TYR A 173 -17.12 -4.49 14.34
C TYR A 173 -16.64 -5.14 15.63
N VAL A 174 -16.59 -6.47 15.65
CA VAL A 174 -16.07 -7.24 16.79
C VAL A 174 -14.66 -7.73 16.46
N SER A 175 -13.67 -7.17 17.17
CA SER A 175 -12.27 -7.56 17.01
C SER A 175 -12.08 -9.06 17.26
N LYS A 176 -11.19 -9.65 16.47
CA LYS A 176 -10.74 -11.05 16.64
C LYS A 176 -9.79 -11.25 17.83
N GLY A 177 -9.46 -10.14 18.53
CA GLY A 177 -8.68 -10.18 19.78
C GLY A 177 -7.16 -10.23 19.60
N PHE A 178 -6.64 -9.92 18.42
CA PHE A 178 -5.20 -9.83 18.23
C PHE A 178 -4.63 -8.59 18.93
N SER A 179 -3.63 -8.80 19.77
CA SER A 179 -2.93 -7.69 20.40
C SER A 179 -2.00 -6.97 19.42
N GLU A 180 -1.84 -5.65 19.59
CA GLU A 180 -0.88 -4.86 18.80
C GLU A 180 0.52 -5.49 18.84
N LYS A 181 0.97 -5.99 19.99
CA LYS A 181 2.26 -6.67 20.12
C LYS A 181 2.40 -7.88 19.20
N GLN A 182 1.34 -8.68 19.05
CA GLN A 182 1.33 -9.84 18.14
C GLN A 182 1.41 -9.41 16.69
N VAL A 183 0.61 -8.41 16.29
CA VAL A 183 0.61 -7.85 14.93
C VAL A 183 1.98 -7.31 14.57
N LEU A 184 2.55 -6.44 15.40
CA LEU A 184 3.86 -5.80 15.14
C LEU A 184 5.02 -6.80 15.15
N ALA A 185 5.00 -7.79 16.03
CA ALA A 185 6.03 -8.84 16.08
C ALA A 185 6.04 -9.72 14.83
N ALA A 186 4.85 -10.08 14.31
CA ALA A 186 4.72 -10.82 13.06
C ALA A 186 5.11 -9.96 11.86
N ARG A 187 4.61 -8.71 11.79
CA ARG A 187 4.97 -7.73 10.76
C ARG A 187 6.49 -7.57 10.64
N ALA A 188 7.20 -7.37 11.77
CA ALA A 188 8.65 -7.20 11.78
C ALA A 188 9.44 -8.38 11.21
N LYS A 189 8.88 -9.60 11.30
CA LYS A 189 9.49 -10.80 10.69
C LYS A 189 9.19 -10.88 9.19
N VAL A 190 7.91 -10.76 8.84
CA VAL A 190 7.39 -11.00 7.50
C VAL A 190 7.84 -9.94 6.51
N GLN A 191 7.80 -8.65 6.87
CA GLN A 191 8.17 -7.55 5.97
C GLN A 191 9.63 -7.59 5.50
N LYS A 192 10.54 -8.26 6.24
CA LYS A 192 11.94 -8.46 5.83
C LYS A 192 12.07 -9.28 4.54
N LEU A 193 11.05 -10.04 4.19
CA LEU A 193 11.02 -10.80 2.96
C LEU A 193 10.61 -9.96 1.73
N ARG A 194 10.08 -8.74 1.92
CA ARG A 194 9.59 -7.91 0.82
C ARG A 194 10.60 -7.68 -0.31
N PRO A 195 11.90 -7.43 -0.04
CA PRO A 195 12.91 -7.30 -1.10
C PRO A 195 13.13 -8.59 -1.91
N LYS A 196 12.72 -9.74 -1.38
CA LYS A 196 12.87 -11.04 -2.04
C LYS A 196 11.71 -11.38 -2.99
N ILE A 197 10.62 -10.60 -2.99
CA ILE A 197 9.53 -10.77 -3.95
C ILE A 197 9.99 -10.16 -5.29
N PRO A 198 10.16 -10.97 -6.35
CA PRO A 198 10.77 -10.48 -7.59
C PRO A 198 9.87 -9.49 -8.33
N MET A 199 8.53 -9.67 -8.25
CA MET A 199 7.57 -8.88 -9.01
C MET A 199 6.40 -8.41 -8.15
N PRO A 200 5.91 -7.17 -8.34
CA PRO A 200 4.83 -6.58 -7.54
C PRO A 200 3.42 -6.99 -8.01
N PHE A 201 3.29 -8.09 -8.73
CA PHE A 201 2.02 -8.58 -9.25
C PHE A 201 1.44 -9.65 -8.32
N ASP A 202 0.10 -9.77 -8.30
CA ASP A 202 -0.64 -10.76 -7.51
C ASP A 202 -0.42 -10.68 -5.98
N MET A 203 0.06 -9.53 -5.51
CA MET A 203 0.23 -9.28 -4.08
C MET A 203 -1.08 -8.91 -3.37
N PHE A 204 -2.03 -8.33 -4.10
CA PHE A 204 -3.34 -7.90 -3.61
C PHE A 204 -4.41 -8.27 -4.59
N GLY A 205 -5.63 -8.51 -4.12
CA GLY A 205 -6.77 -8.90 -4.95
C GLY A 205 -7.78 -9.74 -4.20
N ASN A 206 -8.67 -10.38 -4.94
CA ASN A 206 -9.62 -11.33 -4.36
C ASN A 206 -8.94 -12.66 -4.01
N LYS A 207 -9.63 -13.48 -3.21
CA LYS A 207 -9.11 -14.75 -2.66
C LYS A 207 -8.55 -15.72 -3.71
N GLY A 208 -9.05 -15.70 -4.95
CA GLY A 208 -8.60 -16.59 -6.02
C GLY A 208 -7.50 -16.02 -6.91
N ALA A 209 -7.15 -14.75 -6.76
CA ALA A 209 -6.26 -14.03 -7.66
C ALA A 209 -4.88 -13.69 -7.06
N VAL A 210 -4.68 -13.91 -5.77
CA VAL A 210 -3.43 -13.58 -5.10
C VAL A 210 -2.48 -14.76 -5.03
N ASP A 211 -1.17 -14.51 -5.15
CA ASP A 211 -0.13 -15.42 -4.68
C ASP A 211 -0.02 -15.31 -3.15
N LEU A 212 -0.28 -16.40 -2.43
CA LEU A 212 -0.38 -16.37 -0.97
C LEU A 212 0.92 -15.92 -0.28
N THR A 213 2.08 -16.30 -0.80
CA THR A 213 3.37 -15.86 -0.27
C THR A 213 3.52 -14.36 -0.40
N SER A 214 3.29 -13.84 -1.60
CA SER A 214 3.34 -12.40 -1.89
C SER A 214 2.29 -11.62 -1.12
N PHE A 215 1.07 -12.16 -0.98
CA PHE A 215 -0.04 -11.55 -0.25
C PHE A 215 0.26 -11.37 1.25
N VAL A 216 0.76 -12.42 1.92
CA VAL A 216 1.15 -12.35 3.33
C VAL A 216 2.27 -11.33 3.56
N ILE A 217 3.27 -11.32 2.69
CA ILE A 217 4.39 -10.37 2.79
C ILE A 217 3.93 -8.95 2.50
N ALA A 218 3.15 -8.75 1.44
CA ALA A 218 2.70 -7.43 1.02
C ALA A 218 1.74 -6.80 2.03
N SER A 219 0.83 -7.56 2.62
CA SER A 219 -0.07 -7.05 3.67
C SER A 219 0.68 -6.55 4.90
N SER A 220 1.85 -7.13 5.22
CA SER A 220 2.73 -6.66 6.30
C SER A 220 3.62 -5.46 5.91
N ALA A 221 3.97 -5.34 4.63
CA ALA A 221 4.88 -4.31 4.14
C ALA A 221 4.16 -3.06 3.59
N GLY A 222 2.88 -3.15 3.27
CA GLY A 222 2.07 -2.09 2.69
C GLY A 222 0.59 -2.47 2.70
N TRP A 223 -0.04 -2.48 3.87
CA TRP A 223 -1.44 -2.84 4.07
C TRP A 223 -2.37 -2.02 3.15
N ALA A 224 -3.45 -2.62 2.67
CA ALA A 224 -4.44 -2.03 1.77
C ALA A 224 -3.87 -1.56 0.40
N GLY A 225 -2.83 -2.24 -0.11
CA GLY A 225 -2.40 -2.05 -1.49
C GLY A 225 -3.52 -2.43 -2.48
N LEU A 226 -3.56 -1.75 -3.62
CA LEU A 226 -4.53 -2.05 -4.69
C LEU A 226 -4.10 -3.28 -5.49
N PRO A 227 -5.06 -4.05 -6.03
CA PRO A 227 -4.78 -5.08 -7.02
C PRO A 227 -4.06 -4.54 -8.25
N SER A 228 -3.31 -5.39 -8.95
CA SER A 228 -2.43 -4.96 -10.07
C SER A 228 -3.16 -4.45 -11.31
N ASP A 229 -4.45 -4.69 -11.42
CA ASP A 229 -5.32 -4.10 -12.45
C ASP A 229 -5.83 -2.71 -12.07
N ALA A 230 -5.76 -2.34 -10.79
CA ALA A 230 -6.08 -1.00 -10.29
C ALA A 230 -4.84 -0.13 -10.04
N ALA A 231 -3.72 -0.71 -9.58
CA ALA A 231 -2.45 0.01 -9.46
C ALA A 231 -1.24 -0.93 -9.39
N VAL A 232 -0.10 -0.47 -9.86
CA VAL A 232 1.19 -1.17 -9.74
C VAL A 232 2.20 -0.28 -9.02
N TYR A 233 2.99 -0.90 -8.15
CA TYR A 233 3.94 -0.23 -7.26
C TYR A 233 5.35 -0.79 -7.50
N LEU A 234 6.26 0.01 -8.05
CA LEU A 234 7.65 -0.37 -8.31
C LEU A 234 8.60 0.31 -7.32
N PRO A 235 9.07 -0.40 -6.28
CA PRO A 235 10.01 0.14 -5.31
C PRO A 235 11.45 0.12 -5.83
N GLN A 236 11.68 -0.52 -6.98
CA GLN A 236 13.01 -0.62 -7.58
C GLN A 236 13.22 0.51 -8.56
N ILE A 237 14.17 1.40 -8.25
CA ILE A 237 14.70 2.37 -9.19
C ILE A 237 16.04 1.80 -9.69
N PRO A 238 16.12 1.33 -10.95
CA PRO A 238 17.32 0.70 -11.46
C PRO A 238 18.52 1.65 -11.36
N GLY A 239 19.63 1.19 -10.77
CA GLY A 239 20.84 2.00 -10.58
C GLY A 239 20.84 2.89 -9.34
N ASN A 240 19.79 2.90 -8.51
CA ASN A 240 19.78 3.68 -7.27
C ASN A 240 20.74 3.08 -6.23
N THR A 241 21.70 3.89 -5.80
CA THR A 241 22.68 3.57 -4.75
C THR A 241 22.42 4.35 -3.45
N GLY A 242 21.35 5.14 -3.39
CA GLY A 242 21.09 6.05 -2.28
C GLY A 242 22.00 7.28 -2.23
N SER A 243 22.71 7.59 -3.35
CA SER A 243 23.54 8.79 -3.48
C SER A 243 22.69 10.06 -3.51
N THR A 244 23.24 11.15 -2.98
CA THR A 244 22.65 12.49 -3.03
C THR A 244 23.18 13.34 -4.17
N GLU A 245 24.05 12.79 -5.05
CA GLU A 245 24.49 13.49 -6.26
C GLU A 245 23.30 13.67 -7.21
N CYS A 246 23.31 14.80 -7.94
CA CYS A 246 22.30 15.03 -9.00
C CYS A 246 22.27 13.85 -9.96
N SER A 247 21.09 13.26 -10.10
CA SER A 247 20.85 12.13 -10.97
C SER A 247 19.45 12.19 -11.58
N SER A 248 19.21 11.41 -12.62
CA SER A 248 17.94 11.44 -13.34
C SER A 248 17.54 10.05 -13.84
N LEU A 249 16.23 9.82 -13.90
CA LEU A 249 15.59 8.63 -14.42
C LEU A 249 14.60 9.02 -15.52
N THR A 250 14.83 8.54 -16.73
CA THR A 250 13.90 8.75 -17.85
C THR A 250 13.12 7.47 -18.11
N ILE A 251 11.80 7.59 -18.26
CA ILE A 251 10.89 6.48 -18.53
C ILE A 251 10.00 6.80 -19.73
N ASN A 252 9.60 5.77 -20.46
CA ASN A 252 8.43 5.84 -21.33
C ASN A 252 7.15 5.96 -20.50
N PRO A 253 6.09 6.64 -20.97
CA PRO A 253 4.82 6.65 -20.26
C PRO A 253 4.26 5.23 -20.14
N PRO A 254 3.89 4.78 -18.94
CA PRO A 254 3.28 3.47 -18.76
C PRO A 254 1.92 3.38 -19.45
N PRO A 255 1.47 2.17 -19.88
CA PRO A 255 0.16 1.96 -20.51
C PRO A 255 -0.96 2.06 -19.48
N LEU A 256 -1.56 3.24 -19.37
CA LEU A 256 -2.62 3.55 -18.40
C LEU A 256 -3.85 4.12 -19.10
N GLN A 257 -5.00 3.98 -18.47
CA GLN A 257 -6.29 4.48 -18.96
C GLN A 257 -6.38 6.02 -18.78
N TYR A 258 -5.53 6.79 -19.45
CA TYR A 258 -5.43 8.26 -19.28
C TYR A 258 -6.76 8.99 -19.53
N LYS A 259 -7.65 8.46 -20.40
CA LYS A 259 -9.02 8.99 -20.60
C LYS A 259 -9.92 8.83 -19.36
N ARG A 260 -9.53 7.99 -18.41
CA ARG A 260 -10.19 7.79 -17.12
C ARG A 260 -9.41 8.44 -15.97
N HIS A 261 -8.60 9.45 -16.28
CA HIS A 261 -7.76 10.17 -15.33
C HIS A 261 -6.69 9.32 -14.64
N ALA A 262 -6.26 8.23 -15.27
CA ALA A 262 -5.11 7.46 -14.85
C ALA A 262 -3.85 8.32 -14.82
N PHE A 263 -2.92 7.99 -13.93
CA PHE A 263 -1.66 8.73 -13.81
C PHE A 263 -0.58 7.84 -13.21
N PHE A 264 0.65 8.31 -13.31
CA PHE A 264 1.79 7.73 -12.59
C PHE A 264 2.50 8.82 -11.78
N SER A 265 3.18 8.39 -10.72
CA SER A 265 3.92 9.29 -9.84
C SER A 265 5.18 8.63 -9.30
N MET A 266 6.19 9.46 -9.00
CA MET A 266 7.36 9.08 -8.22
C MET A 266 7.28 9.74 -6.86
N THR A 267 7.43 8.95 -5.80
CA THR A 267 7.58 9.45 -4.43
C THR A 267 8.91 8.97 -3.89
N VAL A 268 9.66 9.84 -3.26
CA VAL A 268 10.94 9.51 -2.61
C VAL A 268 10.81 9.56 -1.09
N TYR A 269 11.60 8.75 -0.41
CA TYR A 269 11.59 8.58 1.03
C TYR A 269 13.01 8.52 1.56
N ASP A 270 13.18 8.79 2.84
CA ASP A 270 14.42 8.52 3.53
C ASP A 270 14.75 7.02 3.58
N LYS A 271 15.87 6.66 4.23
CA LYS A 271 16.33 5.27 4.38
C LYS A 271 15.36 4.37 5.15
N ASP A 272 14.47 4.95 5.95
CA ASP A 272 13.51 4.25 6.80
C ASP A 272 12.09 4.20 6.16
N GLY A 273 11.90 4.90 5.04
CA GLY A 273 10.66 4.92 4.27
C GLY A 273 9.72 6.07 4.63
N TRP A 274 10.19 7.09 5.34
CA TRP A 274 9.43 8.29 5.68
C TRP A 274 9.60 9.39 4.66
N ILE A 275 8.59 10.22 4.48
CA ILE A 275 8.67 11.47 3.73
C ILE A 275 9.50 12.44 4.57
N ALA A 276 10.61 12.94 4.02
CA ALA A 276 11.58 13.73 4.76
C ALA A 276 11.75 15.17 4.24
N ASP A 277 11.36 15.44 2.99
CA ASP A 277 11.55 16.73 2.33
C ASP A 277 10.21 17.28 1.80
N ASP A 278 10.18 18.52 1.35
CA ASP A 278 8.97 19.15 0.79
C ASP A 278 8.76 18.74 -0.68
N ASP A 279 9.83 18.66 -1.48
CA ASP A 279 9.81 18.23 -2.87
C ASP A 279 10.06 16.71 -2.97
N PHE A 280 9.18 15.91 -2.40
CA PHE A 280 9.35 14.46 -2.26
C PHE A 280 8.52 13.65 -3.27
N ALA A 281 7.58 14.27 -3.99
CA ALA A 281 6.70 13.56 -4.91
C ALA A 281 6.34 14.39 -6.12
N ILE A 282 6.23 13.73 -7.27
CA ILE A 282 5.73 14.36 -8.50
C ILE A 282 4.98 13.34 -9.35
N SER A 283 3.84 13.75 -9.91
CA SER A 283 3.07 12.95 -10.86
C SER A 283 3.16 13.52 -12.27
N ASN A 284 2.88 12.68 -13.28
CA ASN A 284 2.81 13.14 -14.68
C ASN A 284 1.78 14.25 -14.91
N LYS A 285 0.85 14.48 -14.00
CA LYS A 285 -0.10 15.62 -14.06
C LYS A 285 0.59 16.97 -13.86
N ARG A 286 1.74 17.00 -13.18
CA ARG A 286 2.56 18.19 -12.91
C ARG A 286 3.86 18.24 -13.73
N MET A 287 4.20 17.13 -14.40
CA MET A 287 5.41 17.03 -15.22
C MET A 287 5.16 17.50 -16.66
N ASN A 288 6.18 18.11 -17.26
CA ASN A 288 6.24 18.29 -18.69
C ASN A 288 6.96 17.10 -19.32
N PRO A 289 6.36 16.43 -20.35
CA PRO A 289 7.05 15.40 -21.10
C PRO A 289 8.23 16.00 -21.88
N ASN A 290 9.22 15.18 -22.15
CA ASN A 290 10.32 15.51 -23.08
C ASN A 290 9.78 15.59 -24.52
N GLN A 291 10.59 16.14 -25.45
CA GLN A 291 10.19 16.26 -26.87
C GLN A 291 9.88 14.90 -27.52
N ASP A 292 10.52 13.83 -27.04
CA ASP A 292 10.29 12.44 -27.50
C ASP A 292 9.10 11.74 -26.80
N GLY A 293 8.35 12.46 -25.95
CA GLY A 293 7.22 11.93 -25.20
C GLY A 293 7.59 11.16 -23.93
N THR A 294 8.87 10.98 -23.63
CA THR A 294 9.32 10.36 -22.37
C THR A 294 9.18 11.35 -21.20
N TYR A 295 9.32 10.82 -19.96
CA TYR A 295 9.30 11.63 -18.73
C TYR A 295 10.61 11.45 -17.96
N THR A 296 11.21 12.57 -17.53
CA THR A 296 12.45 12.56 -16.74
C THR A 296 12.19 13.03 -15.32
N PHE A 297 12.35 12.15 -14.36
CA PHE A 297 12.46 12.47 -12.93
C PHE A 297 13.90 12.87 -12.62
N ARG A 298 14.08 13.90 -11.81
CA ARG A 298 15.40 14.36 -11.38
C ARG A 298 15.49 14.29 -9.85
N PHE A 299 16.65 13.95 -9.34
CA PHE A 299 16.90 13.78 -7.91
C PHE A 299 18.08 14.66 -7.51
N ASN A 300 17.85 15.61 -6.61
CA ASN A 300 18.82 16.62 -6.18
C ASN A 300 19.45 17.43 -7.34
N CYS A 301 18.75 17.62 -8.45
CA CYS A 301 19.17 18.45 -9.55
C CYS A 301 18.53 19.84 -9.44
N LYS A 302 18.92 20.61 -8.44
CA LYS A 302 18.33 21.91 -8.09
C LYS A 302 18.22 22.85 -9.32
N GLY A 303 17.08 23.52 -9.43
CA GLY A 303 16.78 24.43 -10.54
C GLY A 303 16.38 23.74 -11.85
N GLN A 304 16.36 22.41 -11.90
CA GLN A 304 15.86 21.66 -13.04
C GLN A 304 14.38 21.29 -12.87
N PRO A 305 13.58 21.21 -13.95
CA PRO A 305 12.18 20.77 -13.86
C PRO A 305 12.09 19.32 -13.38
N ASN A 306 10.96 18.97 -12.76
CA ASN A 306 10.68 17.62 -12.24
C ASN A 306 11.72 17.13 -11.21
N ASN A 307 12.29 18.05 -10.42
CA ASN A 307 13.25 17.72 -9.38
C ASN A 307 12.52 17.21 -8.11
N LEU A 308 13.14 16.23 -7.47
CA LEU A 308 12.78 15.71 -6.16
C LEU A 308 14.01 15.81 -5.24
N ASP A 309 13.81 16.27 -4.03
CA ASP A 309 14.89 16.36 -3.06
C ASP A 309 15.06 15.01 -2.36
N VAL A 310 16.30 14.51 -2.28
CA VAL A 310 16.61 13.20 -1.70
C VAL A 310 17.75 13.29 -0.70
N GLN A 311 17.66 12.46 0.34
CA GLN A 311 18.66 12.33 1.39
C GLN A 311 19.52 11.05 1.19
N LYS A 312 20.65 10.96 1.88
CA LYS A 312 21.53 9.79 1.79
C LYS A 312 20.77 8.50 2.17
N GLY A 313 20.86 7.50 1.31
CA GLY A 313 20.20 6.22 1.49
C GLY A 313 18.73 6.20 1.08
N TRP A 314 18.27 7.22 0.35
CA TRP A 314 16.89 7.33 -0.11
C TRP A 314 16.40 6.11 -0.91
N SER A 315 15.10 5.91 -0.86
CA SER A 315 14.38 4.97 -1.71
C SER A 315 13.28 5.69 -2.47
N GLY A 316 12.88 5.15 -3.61
CA GLY A 316 11.78 5.70 -4.40
C GLY A 316 10.71 4.64 -4.66
N LEU A 317 9.51 5.11 -4.97
CA LEU A 317 8.38 4.26 -5.35
C LEU A 317 7.67 4.86 -6.55
N LEU A 318 7.81 4.21 -7.71
CA LEU A 318 7.03 4.54 -8.89
C LEU A 318 5.65 3.86 -8.76
N ARG A 319 4.60 4.67 -8.79
CA ARG A 319 3.21 4.24 -8.75
C ARG A 319 2.56 4.47 -10.11
N MET A 320 1.76 3.51 -10.56
CA MET A 320 1.03 3.56 -11.82
C MET A 320 -0.41 3.16 -11.55
N TYR A 321 -1.35 4.09 -11.70
CA TYR A 321 -2.76 3.92 -11.38
C TYR A 321 -3.60 3.71 -12.62
N LEU A 322 -4.57 2.80 -12.57
CA LEU A 322 -5.44 2.40 -13.67
C LEU A 322 -4.68 1.94 -14.91
N PRO A 323 -3.93 0.83 -14.85
CA PRO A 323 -3.36 0.21 -16.03
C PRO A 323 -4.41 -0.09 -17.11
N ASP A 324 -4.01 -0.05 -18.39
CA ASP A 324 -4.89 -0.46 -19.49
C ASP A 324 -5.34 -1.92 -19.34
N SER A 325 -4.41 -2.76 -18.90
CA SER A 325 -4.65 -4.13 -18.45
C SER A 325 -3.47 -4.64 -17.64
N LYS A 326 -3.69 -5.71 -16.85
CA LYS A 326 -2.62 -6.39 -16.11
C LYS A 326 -1.50 -6.84 -17.05
N GLN A 327 -1.84 -7.41 -18.22
CA GLN A 327 -0.85 -7.87 -19.21
C GLN A 327 -0.03 -6.70 -19.78
N ALA A 328 -0.68 -5.59 -20.12
CA ALA A 328 0.02 -4.42 -20.68
C ALA A 328 1.03 -3.85 -19.69
N ILE A 329 0.64 -3.68 -18.42
CA ILE A 329 1.53 -3.13 -17.40
C ILE A 329 2.64 -4.11 -17.02
N GLN A 330 2.39 -5.42 -17.02
CA GLN A 330 3.43 -6.43 -16.83
C GLN A 330 4.47 -6.38 -17.96
N ASN A 331 4.03 -6.29 -19.21
CA ASN A 331 4.92 -6.15 -20.36
C ASN A 331 5.76 -4.87 -20.26
N TYR A 332 5.16 -3.74 -19.89
CA TYR A 332 5.87 -2.49 -19.68
C TYR A 332 6.95 -2.64 -18.60
N VAL A 333 6.60 -3.18 -17.43
CA VAL A 333 7.56 -3.35 -16.35
C VAL A 333 8.73 -4.24 -16.75
N LEU A 334 8.44 -5.40 -17.36
CA LEU A 334 9.45 -6.43 -17.67
C LEU A 334 10.30 -6.09 -18.89
N ASN A 335 9.70 -5.49 -19.92
CA ASN A 335 10.33 -5.36 -21.23
C ASN A 335 10.73 -3.92 -21.55
N ASP A 336 10.26 -2.94 -20.79
CA ASP A 336 10.65 -1.56 -20.96
C ASP A 336 11.31 -0.99 -19.69
N TYR A 337 10.57 -0.81 -18.59
CA TYR A 337 11.08 -0.15 -17.40
C TYR A 337 12.34 -0.82 -16.84
N LEU A 338 12.33 -2.11 -16.54
CA LEU A 338 13.47 -2.82 -15.95
C LEU A 338 14.66 -2.97 -16.92
N LYS A 339 14.44 -2.89 -18.23
CA LYS A 339 15.51 -3.01 -19.22
C LYS A 339 16.13 -1.67 -19.62
N ASN A 340 15.32 -0.62 -19.71
CA ASN A 340 15.70 0.63 -20.33
C ASN A 340 15.83 1.79 -19.35
N ALA A 341 15.07 1.76 -18.23
CA ALA A 341 15.14 2.82 -17.24
C ALA A 341 16.30 2.60 -16.28
N HIS A 342 17.28 3.48 -16.29
CA HIS A 342 18.41 3.48 -15.38
C HIS A 342 18.66 4.87 -14.83
N LEU A 343 19.00 4.96 -13.55
CA LEU A 343 19.43 6.19 -12.93
C LEU A 343 20.81 6.56 -13.49
N VAL A 344 20.91 7.73 -14.09
CA VAL A 344 22.15 8.28 -14.65
C VAL A 344 22.57 9.51 -13.87
N LYS A 345 23.89 9.77 -13.80
CA LYS A 345 24.42 10.99 -13.19
C LYS A 345 24.05 12.21 -14.02
N GLY A 346 23.74 13.32 -13.34
CA GLY A 346 23.38 14.59 -13.95
C GLY A 346 21.88 14.73 -14.28
N PRO A 347 21.48 15.92 -14.73
CA PRO A 347 20.07 16.28 -14.92
C PRO A 347 19.44 15.68 -16.18
N ASN A 348 20.20 15.09 -17.10
CA ASN A 348 19.75 14.53 -18.38
C ASN A 348 18.75 15.48 -19.09
N ILE A 349 19.24 16.59 -19.55
CA ILE A 349 18.45 17.58 -20.30
C ILE A 349 18.31 17.05 -21.74
N LYS A 350 17.11 16.58 -22.10
CA LYS A 350 16.74 16.18 -23.45
C LYS A 350 15.86 17.23 -24.12
#